data_c9b64b9500c896481bfafa1f5f713f0a
#
_entry.id   c9b64b9500c896481bfafa1f5f713f0a
#
_cell.length_a   1.000
_cell.length_b   1.000
_cell.length_c   1.000
_cell.angle_alpha   90.00
_cell.angle_beta   90.00
_cell.angle_gamma   90.00
#
_symmetry.space_group_name_H-M   'P 1'
#
loop_
_entity.id
_entity.type
_entity.pdbx_description
1 polymer ?
#
loop_
_entity_poly.entity_id
_entity_poly.type
_entity_poly.pdbx_seq_one_letter_code
_entity_poly.pdbx_strand_id
1 'polypeptide(L)'
;FLRPGLPRSVLKDLRRGRWVTQDEIDLHGLNRDEARDLLSTFVAESLARGQRCLRIVHGKGLRSPGREPVLKELVRRWLANRPEVLAYCQARAADGGSGAVTVLLKVQR
;
A
#
# COMPACT_ATOMS: atom_id res chain seq x y z
N PHE A 1 -5.03 -0.38 8.46
CA PHE A 1 -5.47 -1.78 8.31
C PHE A 1 -4.50 -2.72 8.99
N LEU A 2 -5.04 -3.66 9.71
CA LEU A 2 -4.29 -4.73 10.35
C LEU A 2 -5.05 -6.04 10.12
N ARG A 3 -4.36 -7.03 9.55
CA ARG A 3 -4.98 -8.35 9.31
C ARG A 3 -5.43 -8.96 10.62
N PRO A 4 -6.69 -9.45 10.70
CA PRO A 4 -7.18 -10.08 11.94
C PRO A 4 -6.25 -11.18 12.42
N GLY A 5 -6.05 -11.25 13.74
CA GLY A 5 -5.16 -12.23 14.36
C GLY A 5 -3.74 -11.73 14.62
N LEU A 6 -3.38 -10.57 14.10
CA LEU A 6 -2.07 -9.99 14.35
C LEU A 6 -2.11 -9.01 15.54
N PRO A 7 -1.02 -8.90 16.31
CA PRO A 7 -0.98 -7.95 17.42
C PRO A 7 -0.95 -6.51 16.91
N ARG A 8 -1.53 -5.61 17.71
CA ARG A 8 -1.58 -4.18 17.36
C ARG A 8 -0.20 -3.54 17.20
N SER A 9 0.81 -4.12 17.83
CA SER A 9 2.19 -3.63 17.73
C SER A 9 2.70 -3.65 16.29
N VAL A 10 2.21 -4.56 15.46
CA VAL A 10 2.58 -4.62 14.03
C VAL A 10 2.22 -3.31 13.33
N LEU A 11 0.98 -2.86 13.48
CA LEU A 11 0.53 -1.61 12.87
C LEU A 11 1.20 -0.39 13.49
N LYS A 12 1.39 -0.41 14.80
CA LYS A 12 2.04 0.68 15.52
C LYS A 12 3.48 0.88 15.04
N ASP A 13 4.22 -0.20 14.87
CA ASP A 13 5.59 -0.15 14.38
C ASP A 13 5.65 0.34 12.94
N LEU A 14 4.69 -0.08 12.12
CA LEU A 14 4.60 0.39 10.74
C LEU A 14 4.36 1.90 10.68
N ARG A 15 3.42 2.40 11.48
CA ARG A 15 3.11 3.84 11.55
C ARG A 15 4.29 4.67 12.02
N ARG A 16 5.11 4.11 12.91
CA ARG A 16 6.28 4.81 13.45
C ARG A 16 7.49 4.77 12.53
N GLY A 17 7.39 4.12 11.39
CA GLY A 17 8.49 4.03 10.43
C GLY A 17 9.61 3.10 10.90
N ARG A 18 9.30 2.10 11.70
CA ARG A 18 10.31 1.12 12.17
C ARG A 18 10.71 0.12 11.11
N TRP A 19 9.95 0.04 10.04
CA TRP A 19 10.27 -0.78 8.89
C TRP A 19 10.92 0.08 7.82
N VAL A 20 12.03 -0.37 7.29
CA VAL A 20 12.68 0.30 6.15
C VAL A 20 11.88 -0.01 4.88
N THR A 21 11.47 1.03 4.16
CA THR A 21 10.83 0.85 2.86
C THR A 21 11.85 0.31 1.87
N GLN A 22 11.56 -0.83 1.28
CA GLN A 22 12.49 -1.55 0.41
C GLN A 22 12.23 -1.30 -1.07
N ASP A 23 11.01 -0.92 -1.43
CA ASP A 23 10.66 -0.61 -2.81
C ASP A 23 9.45 0.32 -2.84
N GLU A 24 9.21 0.91 -4.01
CA GLU A 24 8.17 1.90 -4.19
C GLU A 24 7.59 1.82 -5.58
N ILE A 25 6.29 2.07 -5.70
CA ILE A 25 5.62 2.24 -6.99
C ILE A 25 4.75 3.48 -6.96
N ASP A 26 4.72 4.20 -8.07
CA ASP A 26 3.88 5.39 -8.23
C ASP A 26 2.75 5.07 -9.22
N LEU A 27 1.53 5.12 -8.73
CA LEU A 27 0.32 4.82 -9.51
C LEU A 27 -0.47 6.07 -9.85
N HIS A 28 -0.04 7.26 -9.38
CA HIS A 28 -0.83 8.46 -9.57
C HIS A 28 -1.05 8.74 -11.07
N GLY A 29 -2.23 9.22 -11.41
CA GLY A 29 -2.56 9.55 -12.78
C GLY A 29 -2.98 8.37 -13.66
N LEU A 30 -2.81 7.13 -13.19
CA LEU A 30 -3.24 5.95 -13.93
C LEU A 30 -4.74 5.74 -13.78
N ASN A 31 -5.35 5.10 -14.78
CA ASN A 31 -6.72 4.69 -14.64
C ASN A 31 -6.80 3.44 -13.74
N ARG A 32 -8.03 3.07 -13.39
CA ARG A 32 -8.29 1.96 -12.47
C ARG A 32 -7.64 0.65 -12.90
N ASP A 33 -7.81 0.26 -14.14
CA ASP A 33 -7.32 -1.03 -14.63
C ASP A 33 -5.81 -1.07 -14.73
N GLU A 34 -5.19 0.01 -15.21
CA GLU A 34 -3.74 0.14 -15.26
C GLU A 34 -3.13 0.08 -13.87
N ALA A 35 -3.71 0.82 -12.92
CA ALA A 35 -3.21 0.86 -11.55
C ALA A 35 -3.32 -0.50 -10.89
N ARG A 36 -4.44 -1.20 -11.07
CA ARG A 36 -4.66 -2.53 -10.50
C ARG A 36 -3.63 -3.53 -11.02
N ASP A 37 -3.42 -3.55 -12.32
CA ASP A 37 -2.49 -4.49 -12.94
C ASP A 37 -1.05 -4.24 -12.50
N LEU A 38 -0.64 -2.97 -12.48
CA LEU A 38 0.70 -2.60 -12.04
C LEU A 38 0.92 -2.89 -10.56
N LEU A 39 -0.06 -2.61 -9.72
CA LEU A 39 0.04 -2.91 -8.30
C LEU A 39 0.15 -4.42 -8.06
N SER A 40 -0.67 -5.20 -8.74
CA SER A 40 -0.65 -6.66 -8.61
C SER A 40 0.72 -7.24 -8.97
N THR A 41 1.28 -6.81 -10.09
CA THR A 41 2.61 -7.24 -10.54
C THR A 41 3.69 -6.79 -9.55
N PHE A 42 3.62 -5.56 -9.11
CA PHE A 42 4.58 -4.99 -8.16
C PHE A 42 4.61 -5.78 -6.85
N VAL A 43 3.46 -6.07 -6.28
CA VAL A 43 3.38 -6.84 -5.03
C VAL A 43 3.90 -8.26 -5.22
N ALA A 44 3.53 -8.91 -6.32
CA ALA A 44 3.98 -10.27 -6.62
C ALA A 44 5.51 -10.33 -6.76
N GLU A 45 6.11 -9.39 -7.47
CA GLU A 45 7.55 -9.31 -7.63
C GLU A 45 8.26 -8.99 -6.31
N SER A 46 7.69 -8.10 -5.51
CA SER A 46 8.26 -7.75 -4.21
C SER A 46 8.26 -8.97 -3.27
N LEU A 47 7.19 -9.74 -3.27
CA LEU A 47 7.10 -10.98 -2.51
C LEU A 47 8.17 -11.99 -2.97
N ALA A 48 8.33 -12.14 -4.27
CA ALA A 48 9.33 -13.06 -4.85
C ALA A 48 10.76 -12.66 -4.47
N ARG A 49 11.00 -11.36 -4.27
CA ARG A 49 12.31 -10.85 -3.83
C ARG A 49 12.51 -10.89 -2.32
N GLY A 50 11.51 -11.33 -1.58
CA GLY A 50 11.57 -11.35 -0.11
C GLY A 50 11.43 -9.98 0.55
N GLN A 51 10.93 -9.00 -0.17
CA GLN A 51 10.71 -7.66 0.39
C GLN A 51 9.52 -7.65 1.33
N ARG A 52 9.62 -6.86 2.40
CA ARG A 52 8.62 -6.82 3.46
C ARG A 52 7.87 -5.50 3.55
N CYS A 53 8.53 -4.39 3.29
CA CYS A 53 7.93 -3.08 3.45
C CYS A 53 8.00 -2.30 2.15
N LEU A 54 6.83 -1.84 1.68
CA LEU A 54 6.69 -1.17 0.40
C LEU A 54 5.99 0.17 0.58
N ARG A 55 6.24 1.09 -0.34
CA ARG A 55 5.47 2.33 -0.43
C ARG A 55 4.74 2.37 -1.76
N ILE A 56 3.46 2.70 -1.71
CA ILE A 56 2.61 2.81 -2.90
C ILE A 56 2.06 4.24 -2.94
N VAL A 57 2.44 4.98 -3.97
CA VAL A 57 1.98 6.34 -4.18
C VAL A 57 0.75 6.30 -5.09
N HIS A 58 -0.37 6.77 -4.59
CA HIS A 58 -1.64 6.78 -5.34
C HIS A 58 -2.11 8.19 -5.66
N GLY A 59 -1.48 9.22 -5.09
CA GLY A 59 -1.89 10.59 -5.20
C GLY A 59 -2.89 11.00 -4.12
N LYS A 60 -3.13 12.30 -3.99
CA LYS A 60 -3.97 12.83 -2.91
C LYS A 60 -5.47 12.72 -3.18
N GLY A 61 -5.86 12.25 -4.36
CA GLY A 61 -7.26 12.04 -4.65
C GLY A 61 -8.03 13.30 -5.02
N LEU A 62 -7.36 14.28 -5.57
CA LEU A 62 -8.03 15.47 -6.08
C LEU A 62 -8.81 15.09 -7.32
N ARG A 63 -10.12 15.21 -7.28
CA ARG A 63 -10.99 14.76 -8.36
C ARG A 63 -12.29 15.53 -8.39
N SER A 64 -13.00 15.39 -9.52
CA SER A 64 -14.34 15.95 -9.67
C SER A 64 -15.36 15.13 -8.89
N PRO A 65 -16.33 15.77 -8.23
CA PRO A 65 -17.42 15.07 -7.58
C PRO A 65 -18.19 14.18 -8.55
N GLY A 66 -18.71 13.06 -8.06
CA GLY A 66 -19.52 12.14 -8.85
C GLY A 66 -18.72 11.19 -9.74
N ARG A 67 -17.41 11.26 -9.69
CA ARG A 67 -16.54 10.35 -10.44
C ARG A 67 -16.34 9.05 -9.69
N GLU A 68 -15.67 8.10 -10.36
CA GLU A 68 -15.26 6.86 -9.73
C GLU A 68 -14.42 7.11 -8.48
N PRO A 69 -14.36 6.14 -7.56
CA PRO A 69 -13.49 6.24 -6.41
C PRO A 69 -12.06 6.56 -6.84
N VAL A 70 -11.38 7.39 -6.07
CA VAL A 70 -9.99 7.72 -6.33
C VAL A 70 -9.10 6.52 -6.05
N LEU A 71 -7.91 6.51 -6.64
CA LEU A 71 -6.96 5.41 -6.47
C LEU A 71 -6.65 5.12 -5.01
N LYS A 72 -6.64 6.14 -4.17
CA LYS A 72 -6.44 5.98 -2.73
C LYS A 72 -7.37 4.92 -2.12
N GLU A 73 -8.65 4.99 -2.44
CA GLU A 73 -9.65 4.04 -1.93
C GLU A 73 -9.51 2.67 -2.56
N LEU A 74 -9.25 2.65 -3.86
CA LEU A 74 -9.08 1.40 -4.60
C LEU A 74 -7.84 0.63 -4.14
N VAL A 75 -6.72 1.30 -3.99
CA VAL A 75 -5.47 0.70 -3.52
C VAL A 75 -5.67 0.05 -2.15
N ARG A 76 -6.33 0.76 -1.22
CA ARG A 76 -6.59 0.21 0.10
C ARG A 76 -7.44 -1.05 0.04
N ARG A 77 -8.47 -1.04 -0.80
CA ARG A 77 -9.34 -2.21 -0.99
C ARG A 77 -8.57 -3.38 -1.57
N TRP A 78 -7.78 -3.14 -2.61
CA TRP A 78 -7.00 -4.20 -3.26
C TRP A 78 -5.98 -4.81 -2.30
N LEU A 79 -5.31 -3.98 -1.51
CA LEU A 79 -4.35 -4.46 -0.52
C LEU A 79 -5.01 -5.29 0.57
N ALA A 80 -6.16 -4.85 1.08
CA ALA A 80 -6.87 -5.59 2.13
C ALA A 80 -7.33 -6.97 1.64
N ASN A 81 -7.58 -7.11 0.34
CA ASN A 81 -8.01 -8.38 -0.25
C ASN A 81 -6.85 -9.32 -0.58
N ARG A 82 -5.61 -8.90 -0.40
CA ARG A 82 -4.45 -9.73 -0.65
C ARG A 82 -3.99 -10.41 0.63
N PRO A 83 -4.03 -11.75 0.71
CA PRO A 83 -3.68 -12.45 1.97
C PRO A 83 -2.27 -12.16 2.46
N GLU A 84 -1.34 -11.87 1.55
CA GLU A 84 0.05 -11.60 1.90
C GLU A 84 0.26 -10.22 2.55
N VAL A 85 -0.73 -9.34 2.48
CA VAL A 85 -0.66 -8.03 3.12
C VAL A 85 -1.05 -8.18 4.58
N LEU A 86 -0.09 -7.90 5.48
CA LEU A 86 -0.32 -8.00 6.92
C LEU A 86 -0.93 -6.73 7.49
N ALA A 87 -0.48 -5.58 7.00
CA ALA A 87 -0.94 -4.29 7.47
C ALA A 87 -0.63 -3.21 6.45
N TYR A 88 -1.37 -2.11 6.49
CA TYR A 88 -0.98 -0.89 5.81
C TYR A 88 -1.47 0.32 6.59
N CYS A 89 -0.82 1.44 6.37
CA CYS A 89 -1.23 2.72 6.96
C CYS A 89 -0.85 3.86 6.02
N GLN A 90 -1.44 5.03 6.26
CA GLN A 90 -1.03 6.21 5.51
C GLN A 90 0.47 6.46 5.73
N ALA A 91 1.18 6.82 4.67
CA ALA A 91 2.60 7.14 4.78
C ALA A 91 2.81 8.34 5.70
N ARG A 92 3.99 8.41 6.32
CA ARG A 92 4.37 9.58 7.12
C ARG A 92 4.49 10.80 6.21
N ALA A 93 4.35 11.98 6.80
CA ALA A 93 4.39 13.23 6.03
C ALA A 93 5.63 13.32 5.12
N ALA A 94 6.79 12.92 5.65
CA ALA A 94 8.05 12.93 4.90
C ALA A 94 8.07 11.91 3.74
N ASP A 95 7.19 10.91 3.76
CA ASP A 95 7.16 9.80 2.81
C ASP A 95 5.95 9.83 1.88
N GLY A 96 5.31 10.97 1.75
CA GLY A 96 4.18 11.16 0.85
C GLY A 96 2.85 11.46 1.53
N GLY A 97 2.75 11.29 2.83
CA GLY A 97 1.56 11.65 3.61
C GLY A 97 0.29 11.01 3.06
N SER A 98 -0.74 11.83 2.84
CA SER A 98 -2.04 11.35 2.37
C SER A 98 -2.05 10.85 0.92
N GLY A 99 -0.96 11.07 0.18
CA GLY A 99 -0.81 10.61 -1.20
C GLY A 99 -0.18 9.24 -1.33
N ALA A 100 0.16 8.58 -0.23
CA ALA A 100 0.84 7.30 -0.27
C ALA A 100 0.43 6.40 0.90
N VAL A 101 0.70 5.12 0.74
CA VAL A 101 0.44 4.11 1.77
C VAL A 101 1.70 3.27 1.97
N THR A 102 2.00 2.97 3.22
CA THR A 102 3.08 2.07 3.61
C THR A 102 2.48 0.69 3.90
N VAL A 103 3.05 -0.34 3.30
CA VAL A 103 2.49 -1.70 3.33
C VAL A 103 3.51 -2.66 3.91
N LEU A 104 3.06 -3.54 4.79
CA LEU A 104 3.87 -4.62 5.33
C LEU A 104 3.38 -5.95 4.76
N LEU A 105 4.31 -6.69 4.16
CA LEU A 105 4.05 -7.98 3.56
C LEU A 105 4.52 -9.11 4.47
N LYS A 106 3.86 -10.23 4.32
CA LYS A 106 4.21 -11.48 4.99
C LYS A 106 5.50 -12.05 4.39
N VAL A 107 6.28 -12.74 5.21
CA VAL A 107 7.47 -13.46 4.73
C VAL A 107 7.04 -14.57 3.80
N GLN A 108 7.69 -14.67 2.65
CA GLN A 108 7.52 -15.78 1.72
C GLN A 108 8.64 -16.80 1.93
N ARG A 109 8.27 -18.06 1.99
CA ARG A 109 9.19 -19.17 2.18
C ARG A 109 9.12 -20.14 1.03
#